data_7e963001e28d1881aee2642658113cf4
#
_entry.id   7e963001e28d1881aee2642658113cf4
#
_cell.length_a   1.000
_cell.length_b   1.000
_cell.length_c   1.000
_cell.angle_alpha   90.00
_cell.angle_beta   90.00
_cell.angle_gamma   90.00
#
_symmetry.space_group_name_H-M   'P 1'
#
loop_
_entity.id
_entity.type
_entity.pdbx_description
1 polymer ?
#
loop_
_entity_poly.entity_id
_entity_poly.type
_entity_poly.pdbx_seq_one_letter_code
_entity_poly.pdbx_strand_id
1 'polypeptide(L)'
;MDDVQTRFRQFLFLDRKRGTSGLTPDELRRWMKLKRILNQHFSPNASYERVDRRESVRVPARLSVEFRDEGELRACLMTNLSRGGLFVETDKPCEIGTRLELVLRVEAGGEDLDVPAEVVSINARPDSAVPQHGMGLRFLEMKPDVAEKVEAWYQRKLQEAVGGSPRSRGEEDYGRFLCPQLG
;
A
#
# COMPACT_ATOMS: atom_id res chain seq x y z
N MET A 1 -13.64 -3.06 -25.72
CA MET A 1 -13.22 -2.36 -24.49
C MET A 1 -12.24 -3.25 -23.76
N ASP A 2 -10.96 -2.85 -23.71
CA ASP A 2 -9.99 -3.57 -22.89
C ASP A 2 -10.31 -3.28 -21.42
N ASP A 3 -10.92 -4.24 -20.77
CA ASP A 3 -11.30 -4.15 -19.38
C ASP A 3 -10.05 -4.07 -18.47
N VAL A 4 -10.14 -3.32 -17.38
CA VAL A 4 -9.08 -3.20 -16.35
C VAL A 4 -8.59 -4.59 -15.91
N GLN A 5 -9.48 -5.56 -15.82
CA GLN A 5 -9.15 -6.95 -15.49
C GLN A 5 -8.21 -7.59 -16.51
N THR A 6 -8.43 -7.37 -17.81
CA THR A 6 -7.56 -7.90 -18.87
C THR A 6 -6.16 -7.28 -18.78
N ARG A 7 -6.07 -5.96 -18.60
CA ARG A 7 -4.80 -5.23 -18.41
C ARG A 7 -4.07 -5.69 -17.17
N PHE A 8 -4.81 -5.93 -16.12
CA PHE A 8 -4.25 -6.43 -14.86
C PHE A 8 -3.67 -7.85 -15.00
N ARG A 9 -4.37 -8.78 -15.66
CA ARG A 9 -3.84 -10.13 -15.92
C ARG A 9 -2.54 -10.08 -16.73
N GLN A 10 -2.50 -9.22 -17.75
CA GLN A 10 -1.29 -9.01 -18.54
C GLN A 10 -0.16 -8.41 -17.71
N PHE A 11 -0.47 -7.45 -16.83
CA PHE A 11 0.51 -6.87 -15.90
C PHE A 11 1.09 -7.94 -14.98
N LEU A 12 0.24 -8.74 -14.32
CA LEU A 12 0.69 -9.80 -13.41
C LEU A 12 1.60 -10.83 -14.11
N PHE A 13 1.24 -11.22 -15.33
CA PHE A 13 2.07 -12.14 -16.12
C PHE A 13 3.47 -11.56 -16.36
N LEU A 14 3.55 -10.32 -16.83
CA LEU A 14 4.82 -9.65 -17.09
C LEU A 14 5.60 -9.36 -15.81
N ASP A 15 4.91 -8.98 -14.74
CA ASP A 15 5.52 -8.68 -13.45
C ASP A 15 6.17 -9.92 -12.82
N ARG A 16 5.49 -11.06 -12.89
CA ARG A 16 6.05 -12.36 -12.46
C ARG A 16 7.26 -12.75 -13.34
N LYS A 17 7.12 -12.64 -14.67
CA LYS A 17 8.21 -12.94 -15.59
C LYS A 17 9.43 -12.06 -15.34
N ARG A 18 9.22 -10.77 -15.01
CA ARG A 18 10.29 -9.83 -14.65
C ARG A 18 11.13 -10.32 -13.46
N GLY A 19 10.47 -10.88 -12.45
CA GLY A 19 11.14 -11.42 -11.24
C GLY A 19 11.85 -12.76 -11.44
N THR A 20 11.56 -13.50 -12.52
CA THR A 20 12.11 -14.85 -12.74
C THR A 20 13.11 -14.91 -13.90
N SER A 21 12.65 -14.64 -15.11
CA SER A 21 13.45 -14.80 -16.35
C SER A 21 13.83 -13.48 -17.03
N GLY A 22 13.37 -12.37 -16.46
CA GLY A 22 13.54 -11.05 -17.07
C GLY A 22 12.54 -10.78 -18.19
N LEU A 23 12.54 -9.54 -18.68
CA LEU A 23 11.68 -9.11 -19.78
C LEU A 23 12.51 -8.71 -21.00
N THR A 24 12.01 -9.00 -22.18
CA THR A 24 12.52 -8.38 -23.41
C THR A 24 12.25 -6.87 -23.41
N PRO A 25 12.93 -6.08 -24.26
CA PRO A 25 12.68 -4.64 -24.36
C PRO A 25 11.21 -4.29 -24.66
N ASP A 26 10.52 -5.08 -25.51
CA ASP A 26 9.11 -4.88 -25.83
C ASP A 26 8.20 -5.22 -24.65
N GLU A 27 8.47 -6.30 -23.96
CA GLU A 27 7.74 -6.70 -22.76
C GLU A 27 7.93 -5.68 -21.63
N LEU A 28 9.14 -5.14 -21.49
CA LEU A 28 9.43 -4.08 -20.50
C LEU A 28 8.62 -2.81 -20.81
N ARG A 29 8.58 -2.37 -22.07
CA ARG A 29 7.74 -1.23 -22.49
C ARG A 29 6.27 -1.49 -22.18
N ARG A 30 5.78 -2.69 -22.47
CA ARG A 30 4.39 -3.08 -22.19
C ARG A 30 4.10 -3.11 -20.70
N TRP A 31 5.00 -3.68 -19.90
CA TRP A 31 4.89 -3.71 -18.45
C TRP A 31 4.83 -2.29 -17.86
N MET A 32 5.72 -1.39 -18.29
CA MET A 32 5.72 0.02 -17.85
C MET A 32 4.39 0.73 -18.19
N LYS A 33 3.87 0.51 -19.40
CA LYS A 33 2.58 1.07 -19.81
C LYS A 33 1.42 0.56 -18.94
N LEU A 34 1.36 -0.73 -18.69
CA LEU A 34 0.33 -1.35 -17.85
C LEU A 34 0.44 -0.88 -16.40
N LYS A 35 1.65 -0.84 -15.84
CA LYS A 35 1.92 -0.28 -14.50
C LYS A 35 1.36 1.12 -14.35
N ARG A 36 1.61 1.98 -15.33
CA ARG A 36 1.12 3.36 -15.34
C ARG A 36 -0.41 3.43 -15.39
N ILE A 37 -1.04 2.67 -16.29
CA ILE A 37 -2.50 2.62 -16.41
C ILE A 37 -3.15 2.18 -15.10
N LEU A 38 -2.64 1.15 -14.45
CA LEU A 38 -3.15 0.65 -13.18
C LEU A 38 -2.94 1.68 -12.05
N ASN A 39 -1.77 2.30 -11.96
CA ASN A 39 -1.54 3.35 -10.99
C ASN A 39 -2.47 4.56 -11.18
N GLN A 40 -2.77 4.93 -12.43
CA GLN A 40 -3.72 6.01 -12.73
C GLN A 40 -5.15 5.60 -12.36
N HIS A 41 -5.52 4.34 -12.60
CA HIS A 41 -6.82 3.80 -12.23
C HIS A 41 -7.05 3.85 -10.70
N PHE A 42 -6.05 3.42 -9.91
CA PHE A 42 -6.14 3.40 -8.45
C PHE A 42 -5.86 4.75 -7.78
N SER A 43 -5.28 5.69 -8.51
CA SER A 43 -4.94 7.03 -7.99
C SER A 43 -5.27 8.09 -9.05
N PRO A 44 -6.57 8.30 -9.39
CA PRO A 44 -6.99 9.17 -10.48
C PRO A 44 -6.57 10.64 -10.29
N ASN A 45 -6.43 11.07 -9.04
CA ASN A 45 -6.04 12.44 -8.70
C ASN A 45 -4.50 12.63 -8.60
N ALA A 46 -3.70 11.57 -8.78
CA ALA A 46 -2.26 11.70 -8.78
C ALA A 46 -1.77 12.28 -10.11
N SER A 47 -0.82 13.22 -10.03
CA SER A 47 -0.20 13.76 -11.24
C SER A 47 0.51 12.67 -12.04
N TYR A 48 0.52 12.83 -13.37
CA TYR A 48 1.15 11.89 -14.29
C TYR A 48 2.63 11.61 -13.92
N GLU A 49 3.40 12.65 -13.60
CA GLU A 49 4.79 12.53 -13.21
C GLU A 49 4.99 11.69 -11.93
N ARG A 50 4.10 11.84 -10.93
CA ARG A 50 4.13 11.04 -9.71
C ARG A 50 3.83 9.57 -9.99
N VAL A 51 2.86 9.31 -10.88
CA VAL A 51 2.48 7.94 -11.28
C VAL A 51 3.62 7.26 -12.03
N ASP A 52 4.29 7.97 -12.90
CA ASP A 52 5.37 7.42 -13.74
C ASP A 52 6.63 7.04 -12.93
N ARG A 53 6.96 7.80 -11.89
CA ARG A 53 8.09 7.53 -10.98
C ARG A 53 7.89 6.34 -10.06
N ARG A 54 6.66 5.80 -9.92
CA ARG A 54 6.39 4.67 -9.04
C ARG A 54 7.03 3.40 -9.57
N GLU A 55 7.73 2.68 -8.72
CA GLU A 55 8.34 1.39 -9.06
C GLU A 55 7.33 0.25 -9.12
N SER A 56 6.24 0.35 -8.35
CA SER A 56 5.17 -0.65 -8.29
C SER A 56 3.79 -0.01 -8.36
N VAL A 57 2.77 -0.84 -8.57
CA VAL A 57 1.37 -0.42 -8.50
C VAL A 57 1.01 -0.16 -7.04
N ARG A 58 0.34 0.96 -6.77
CA ARG A 58 -0.26 1.28 -5.47
C ARG A 58 -1.73 0.97 -5.49
N VAL A 59 -2.17 0.18 -4.54
CA VAL A 59 -3.58 -0.19 -4.39
C VAL A 59 -4.19 0.49 -3.18
N PRO A 60 -5.44 0.96 -3.28
CA PRO A 60 -6.18 1.39 -2.11
C PRO A 60 -6.41 0.18 -1.21
N ALA A 61 -6.07 0.31 0.06
CA ALA A 61 -6.29 -0.74 1.03
C ALA A 61 -6.54 -0.10 2.39
N ARG A 62 -7.76 -0.23 2.91
CA ARG A 62 -8.15 0.31 4.20
C ARG A 62 -8.06 -0.79 5.25
N LEU A 63 -7.00 -0.77 6.03
CA LEU A 63 -6.74 -1.72 7.09
C LEU A 63 -6.12 -1.00 8.28
N SER A 64 -6.47 -1.45 9.49
CA SER A 64 -5.75 -1.03 10.70
C SER A 64 -4.37 -1.65 10.69
N VAL A 65 -3.35 -0.84 10.89
CA VAL A 65 -1.98 -1.26 11.12
C VAL A 65 -1.47 -0.65 12.41
N GLU A 66 -0.60 -1.34 13.08
CA GLU A 66 0.06 -0.86 14.28
C GLU A 66 1.52 -0.63 13.99
N PHE A 67 2.14 0.32 14.65
CA PHE A 67 3.57 0.52 14.60
C PHE A 67 4.11 0.91 15.99
N ARG A 68 5.35 0.53 16.26
CA ARG A 68 6.07 0.91 17.48
C ARG A 68 6.94 2.11 17.21
N ASP A 69 6.75 3.14 18.03
CA ASP A 69 7.51 4.38 18.04
C ASP A 69 7.97 4.66 19.47
N GLU A 70 9.27 4.68 19.72
CA GLU A 70 9.87 4.86 21.05
C GLU A 70 9.31 3.94 22.14
N GLY A 71 8.87 2.72 21.75
CA GLY A 71 8.28 1.72 22.65
C GLY A 71 6.76 1.84 22.82
N GLU A 72 6.13 2.88 22.31
CA GLU A 72 4.66 3.01 22.26
C GLU A 72 4.09 2.34 21.02
N LEU A 73 3.02 1.57 21.22
CA LEU A 73 2.24 0.98 20.14
C LEU A 73 1.17 1.98 19.69
N ARG A 74 1.23 2.37 18.43
CA ARG A 74 0.25 3.29 17.83
C ARG A 74 -0.52 2.59 16.72
N ALA A 75 -1.85 2.66 16.79
CA ALA A 75 -2.72 2.18 15.73
C ALA A 75 -3.04 3.31 14.75
N CYS A 76 -3.01 3.01 13.45
CA CYS A 76 -3.38 3.94 12.39
C CYS A 76 -4.07 3.23 11.23
N LEU A 77 -4.71 4.00 10.36
CA LEU A 77 -5.37 3.47 9.17
C LEU A 77 -4.41 3.50 7.98
N MET A 78 -4.06 2.33 7.47
CA MET A 78 -3.43 2.23 6.15
C MET A 78 -4.47 2.51 5.07
N THR A 79 -4.13 3.36 4.11
CA THR A 79 -5.02 3.72 3.00
C THR A 79 -4.48 3.31 1.63
N ASN A 80 -3.18 3.12 1.53
CA ASN A 80 -2.54 2.67 0.30
C ASN A 80 -1.42 1.68 0.59
N LEU A 81 -1.33 0.64 -0.22
CA LEU A 81 -0.30 -0.39 -0.16
C LEU A 81 0.42 -0.50 -1.52
N SER A 82 1.72 -0.69 -1.47
CA SER A 82 2.56 -1.02 -2.62
C SER A 82 3.58 -2.09 -2.23
N ARG A 83 4.27 -2.68 -3.19
CA ARG A 83 5.33 -3.67 -2.92
C ARG A 83 6.44 -3.12 -2.01
N GLY A 84 6.77 -1.84 -2.11
CA GLY A 84 7.88 -1.23 -1.37
C GLY A 84 7.47 -0.44 -0.12
N GLY A 85 6.17 -0.41 0.22
CA GLY A 85 5.73 0.37 1.38
C GLY A 85 4.23 0.65 1.39
N LEU A 86 3.82 1.43 2.37
CA LEU A 86 2.42 1.78 2.59
C LEU A 86 2.27 3.26 3.00
N PHE A 87 1.05 3.75 2.98
CA PHE A 87 0.70 5.07 3.50
C PHE A 87 -0.31 4.90 4.62
N VAL A 88 -0.06 5.58 5.74
CA VAL A 88 -0.95 5.60 6.90
C VAL A 88 -1.50 7.00 7.15
N GLU A 89 -2.78 7.06 7.49
CA GLU A 89 -3.44 8.26 7.99
C GLU A 89 -3.11 8.43 9.47
N THR A 90 -2.58 9.59 9.82
CA THR A 90 -2.27 9.95 11.22
C THR A 90 -2.17 11.47 11.35
N ASP A 91 -2.69 12.00 12.46
CA ASP A 91 -2.54 13.42 12.81
C ASP A 91 -1.18 13.72 13.45
N LYS A 92 -0.45 12.69 13.85
CA LYS A 92 0.87 12.80 14.47
C LYS A 92 1.89 11.98 13.69
N PRO A 93 2.31 12.42 12.50
CA PRO A 93 3.34 11.73 11.74
C PRO A 93 4.68 11.82 12.44
N CYS A 94 5.45 10.73 12.39
CA CYS A 94 6.85 10.74 12.82
C CYS A 94 7.71 11.51 11.80
N GLU A 95 8.86 11.98 12.22
CA GLU A 95 9.80 12.72 11.35
C GLU A 95 10.30 11.85 10.19
N ILE A 96 10.61 12.48 9.06
CA ILE A 96 11.22 11.78 7.91
C ILE A 96 12.56 11.20 8.33
N GLY A 97 12.80 9.95 7.97
CA GLY A 97 13.98 9.18 8.37
C GLY A 97 13.78 8.37 9.65
N THR A 98 12.68 8.56 10.39
CA THR A 98 12.37 7.72 11.56
C THR A 98 12.17 6.28 11.14
N ARG A 99 12.83 5.35 11.82
CA ARG A 99 12.67 3.91 11.64
C ARG A 99 11.63 3.39 12.62
N LEU A 100 10.68 2.65 12.09
CA LEU A 100 9.54 2.10 12.81
C LEU A 100 9.48 0.60 12.60
N GLU A 101 8.88 -0.11 13.52
CA GLU A 101 8.51 -1.50 13.37
C GLU A 101 6.99 -1.59 13.19
N LEU A 102 6.57 -1.98 11.99
CA LEU A 102 5.16 -2.17 11.66
C LEU A 102 4.71 -3.55 12.11
N VAL A 103 3.55 -3.62 12.74
CA VAL A 103 2.87 -4.88 13.05
C VAL A 103 1.74 -5.06 12.04
N LEU A 104 1.95 -5.93 11.06
CA LEU A 104 1.00 -6.17 9.97
C LEU A 104 0.26 -7.48 10.20
N ARG A 105 -1.07 -7.37 10.29
CA ARG A 105 -1.95 -8.54 10.31
C ARG A 105 -2.37 -8.88 8.87
N VAL A 106 -1.65 -9.81 8.25
CA VAL A 106 -1.83 -10.14 6.82
C VAL A 106 -2.94 -11.15 6.56
N GLU A 107 -3.39 -11.86 7.57
CA GLU A 107 -4.48 -12.84 7.50
C GLU A 107 -5.39 -12.75 8.72
N ALA A 108 -6.69 -12.99 8.53
CA ALA A 108 -7.63 -13.07 9.64
C ALA A 108 -7.29 -14.29 10.51
N GLY A 109 -6.89 -14.06 11.77
CA GLY A 109 -6.43 -15.13 12.67
C GLY A 109 -5.03 -15.65 12.39
N GLY A 110 -4.29 -15.03 11.46
CA GLY A 110 -2.90 -15.31 11.18
C GLY A 110 -1.93 -14.66 12.18
N GLU A 111 -0.68 -15.02 12.06
CA GLU A 111 0.43 -14.45 12.83
C GLU A 111 0.69 -13.01 12.40
N ASP A 112 0.89 -12.12 13.37
CA ASP A 112 1.30 -10.75 13.11
C ASP A 112 2.74 -10.74 12.57
N LEU A 113 3.00 -9.91 11.56
CA LEU A 113 4.32 -9.77 10.94
C LEU A 113 4.96 -8.47 11.40
N ASP A 114 6.14 -8.58 11.99
CA ASP A 114 6.99 -7.41 12.31
C ASP A 114 7.76 -7.01 11.04
N VAL A 115 7.46 -5.83 10.50
CA VAL A 115 8.04 -5.33 9.25
C VAL A 115 8.77 -4.02 9.52
N PRO A 116 10.09 -3.99 9.39
CA PRO A 116 10.85 -2.77 9.56
C PRO A 116 10.55 -1.77 8.43
N ALA A 117 10.34 -0.52 8.79
CA ALA A 117 10.01 0.54 7.84
C ALA A 117 10.67 1.86 8.22
N GLU A 118 10.73 2.78 7.25
CA GLU A 118 11.25 4.13 7.42
C GLU A 118 10.24 5.15 6.88
N VAL A 119 10.05 6.24 7.60
CA VAL A 119 9.24 7.37 7.16
C VAL A 119 9.96 8.08 6.02
N VAL A 120 9.37 8.08 4.83
CA VAL A 120 9.97 8.71 3.63
C VAL A 120 9.21 9.93 3.13
N SER A 121 8.01 10.16 3.64
CA SER A 121 7.22 11.33 3.30
C SER A 121 6.19 11.65 4.36
N ILE A 122 5.91 12.93 4.53
CA ILE A 122 4.84 13.43 5.40
C ILE A 122 3.91 14.26 4.55
N ASN A 123 2.61 14.06 4.72
CA ASN A 123 1.56 14.85 4.12
C ASN A 123 0.81 15.58 5.23
N ALA A 124 1.31 16.77 5.58
CA ALA A 124 0.87 17.52 6.75
C ALA A 124 -0.09 18.68 6.43
N ARG A 125 -0.45 18.92 5.16
CA ARG A 125 -1.23 20.10 4.79
C ARG A 125 -2.69 19.76 4.52
N PRO A 126 -3.64 20.36 5.26
CA PRO A 126 -5.07 20.27 4.97
C PRO A 126 -5.46 20.84 3.59
N ASP A 127 -4.65 21.78 3.04
CA ASP A 127 -4.89 22.46 1.76
C ASP A 127 -4.19 21.79 0.55
N SER A 128 -3.54 20.64 0.75
CA SER A 128 -2.93 19.95 -0.38
C SER A 128 -4.01 19.29 -1.23
N ALA A 129 -3.86 19.34 -2.55
CA ALA A 129 -4.70 18.60 -3.50
C ALA A 129 -4.69 17.07 -3.29
N VAL A 130 -4.00 16.59 -2.25
CA VAL A 130 -3.97 15.21 -1.78
C VAL A 130 -4.73 15.16 -0.45
N PRO A 131 -5.94 14.59 -0.42
CA PRO A 131 -6.85 14.67 0.73
C PRO A 131 -6.48 13.75 1.90
N GLN A 132 -5.22 13.32 2.02
CA GLN A 132 -4.80 12.37 3.05
C GLN A 132 -3.70 12.98 3.92
N HIS A 133 -4.05 13.22 5.18
CA HIS A 133 -3.12 13.56 6.24
C HIS A 133 -2.39 12.28 6.69
N GLY A 134 -1.07 12.31 6.83
CA GLY A 134 -0.34 11.15 7.30
C GLY A 134 1.08 11.04 6.80
N MET A 135 1.62 9.83 6.83
CA MET A 135 3.00 9.55 6.43
C MET A 135 3.11 8.34 5.50
N GLY A 136 4.04 8.45 4.57
CA GLY A 136 4.45 7.35 3.70
C GLY A 136 5.62 6.60 4.32
N LEU A 137 5.47 5.28 4.40
CA LEU A 137 6.43 4.35 4.98
C LEU A 137 7.01 3.47 3.88
N ARG A 138 8.33 3.39 3.82
CA ARG A 138 9.07 2.49 2.95
C ARG A 138 9.50 1.27 3.77
N PHE A 139 9.23 0.07 3.29
CA PHE A 139 9.75 -1.14 3.89
C PHE A 139 11.28 -1.17 3.78
N LEU A 140 11.92 -1.55 4.85
CA LEU A 140 13.36 -1.81 4.91
C LEU A 140 13.64 -3.28 4.60
N GLU A 141 14.91 -3.68 4.70
CA GLU A 141 15.30 -5.07 4.49
C GLU A 141 14.63 -5.97 5.55
N MET A 142 13.94 -6.99 5.06
CA MET A 142 13.20 -7.97 5.85
C MET A 142 13.87 -9.35 5.77
N LYS A 143 13.57 -10.20 6.73
CA LYS A 143 13.90 -11.62 6.64
C LYS A 143 13.16 -12.22 5.42
N PRO A 144 13.77 -13.20 4.71
CA PRO A 144 13.18 -13.75 3.48
C PRO A 144 11.75 -14.29 3.65
N ASP A 145 11.47 -14.95 4.76
CA ASP A 145 10.14 -15.48 5.08
C ASP A 145 9.10 -14.39 5.30
N VAL A 146 9.47 -13.27 5.94
CA VAL A 146 8.61 -12.10 6.12
C VAL A 146 8.38 -11.40 4.77
N ALA A 147 9.43 -11.24 3.97
CA ALA A 147 9.34 -10.62 2.65
C ALA A 147 8.39 -11.41 1.73
N GLU A 148 8.45 -12.73 1.75
CA GLU A 148 7.55 -13.60 0.99
C GLU A 148 6.09 -13.44 1.42
N LYS A 149 5.82 -13.41 2.73
CA LYS A 149 4.47 -13.21 3.28
C LYS A 149 3.91 -11.82 2.93
N VAL A 150 4.73 -10.76 3.02
CA VAL A 150 4.34 -9.39 2.63
C VAL A 150 4.07 -9.30 1.13
N GLU A 151 4.90 -9.93 0.28
CA GLU A 151 4.67 -9.97 -1.17
C GLU A 151 3.36 -10.71 -1.50
N ALA A 152 3.11 -11.87 -0.88
CA ALA A 152 1.87 -12.62 -1.06
C ALA A 152 0.64 -11.80 -0.64
N TRP A 153 0.75 -11.06 0.46
CA TRP A 153 -0.30 -10.16 0.93
C TRP A 153 -0.56 -9.01 -0.04
N TYR A 154 0.48 -8.35 -0.54
CA TYR A 154 0.37 -7.32 -1.57
C TYR A 154 -0.31 -7.84 -2.83
N GLN A 155 0.09 -9.01 -3.33
CA GLN A 155 -0.50 -9.64 -4.51
C GLN A 155 -2.00 -9.92 -4.31
N ARG A 156 -2.40 -10.39 -3.15
CA ARG A 156 -3.80 -10.64 -2.80
C ARG A 156 -4.60 -9.33 -2.80
N LYS A 157 -4.09 -8.26 -2.13
CA LYS A 157 -4.74 -6.95 -2.13
C LYS A 157 -4.84 -6.33 -3.53
N LEU A 158 -3.86 -6.55 -4.36
CA LEU A 158 -3.87 -6.14 -5.75
C LEU A 158 -4.96 -6.88 -6.55
N GLN A 159 -5.13 -8.18 -6.33
CA GLN A 159 -6.21 -8.97 -6.94
C GLN A 159 -7.59 -8.54 -6.46
N GLU A 160 -7.77 -8.33 -5.16
CA GLU A 160 -9.01 -7.84 -4.56
C GLU A 160 -9.41 -6.48 -5.15
N ALA A 161 -8.47 -5.55 -5.29
CA ALA A 161 -8.71 -4.22 -5.82
C ALA A 161 -9.18 -4.21 -7.30
N VAL A 162 -8.77 -5.20 -8.07
CA VAL A 162 -9.17 -5.35 -9.49
C VAL A 162 -10.39 -6.24 -9.66
N GLY A 163 -10.51 -7.29 -8.86
CA GLY A 163 -11.62 -8.25 -8.89
C GLY A 163 -12.90 -7.76 -8.20
N GLY A 164 -12.78 -6.79 -7.31
CA GLY A 164 -13.90 -6.14 -6.66
C GLY A 164 -14.66 -5.24 -7.61
N SER A 165 -15.85 -5.63 -8.03
CA SER A 165 -16.91 -4.68 -8.39
C SER A 165 -16.96 -3.60 -7.32
N PRO A 166 -17.32 -2.34 -7.63
CA PRO A 166 -17.54 -1.31 -6.63
C PRO A 166 -18.79 -1.70 -5.83
N ARG A 167 -18.67 -2.68 -4.96
CA ARG A 167 -19.69 -2.99 -3.97
C ARG A 167 -19.56 -1.93 -2.90
N SER A 168 -20.50 -1.03 -2.98
CA SER A 168 -21.12 -0.29 -1.89
C SER A 168 -20.14 0.23 -0.83
N ARG A 169 -20.03 1.53 -0.78
CA ARG A 169 -19.94 2.23 0.50
C ARG A 169 -20.98 1.62 1.46
N GLY A 170 -20.60 0.52 2.09
CA GLY A 170 -21.22 -0.04 3.25
C GLY A 170 -20.50 0.56 4.43
N GLU A 171 -21.13 1.50 5.03
CA GLU A 171 -21.17 1.71 6.46
C GLU A 171 -21.35 0.36 7.13
N GLU A 172 -20.27 -0.27 7.60
CA GLU A 172 -20.32 -1.30 8.63
C GLU A 172 -18.87 -1.70 8.92
N ASP A 173 -18.23 -0.95 9.74
CA ASP A 173 -17.43 -1.35 10.89
C ASP A 173 -16.73 -0.16 11.58
N TYR A 174 -17.47 0.92 11.81
CA TYR A 174 -17.11 1.91 12.81
C TYR A 174 -17.63 1.50 14.19
N GLY A 175 -17.45 0.21 14.51
CA GLY A 175 -17.78 -0.35 15.79
C GLY A 175 -16.72 -0.04 16.83
N ARG A 176 -16.91 1.05 17.57
CA ARG A 176 -16.42 1.26 18.94
C ARG A 176 -14.91 1.24 19.15
N PHE A 177 -14.24 2.30 18.76
CA PHE A 177 -13.11 2.78 19.54
C PHE A 177 -13.51 4.04 20.32
N LEU A 178 -14.26 3.83 21.39
CA LEU A 178 -14.36 4.81 22.47
C LEU A 178 -13.00 4.85 23.15
N CYS A 179 -12.28 5.95 23.01
CA CYS A 179 -11.20 6.30 23.91
C CYS A 179 -11.73 6.21 25.35
N PRO A 180 -11.08 5.48 26.27
CA PRO A 180 -11.38 5.65 27.68
C PRO A 180 -10.91 7.06 28.07
N GLN A 181 -11.87 7.90 28.41
CA GLN A 181 -11.62 9.16 29.09
C GLN A 181 -10.97 8.81 30.43
N LEU A 182 -9.70 9.18 30.57
CA LEU A 182 -9.04 9.19 31.87
C LEU A 182 -9.66 10.30 32.70
N GLY A 183 -10.42 9.87 33.75
CA GLY A 183 -10.77 10.70 34.85
C GLY A 183 -9.58 10.86 35.81
#